data_fceae90cd0a3db9d91889386321c0850
#
_entry.id   fceae90cd0a3db9d91889386321c0850
#
_cell.length_a   1.000
_cell.length_b   1.000
_cell.length_c   1.000
_cell.angle_alpha   90.00
_cell.angle_beta   90.00
_cell.angle_gamma   90.00
#
_symmetry.space_group_name_H-M   'P 1'
#
loop_
_entity.id
_entity.type
_entity.pdbx_description
1 polymer ?
#
loop_
_entity_poly.entity_id
_entity_poly.type
_entity_poly.pdbx_seq_one_letter_code
_entity_poly.pdbx_strand_id
1 'polypeptide(L)'
;MKTKNIHNIIKAIFLSSAFMLNSCIEEVFPENGSASIDQIGKSDQALDAMLNSVVAFIHKYNSYGSHANHDFGYSGYNLLRDAACEDFLCPNPREDRFSAFGKCTSLGANSTVANTTAYYCYKFINAANNTLSALKTTEEIEKKKHYEGICLTYRAMMYMDLARMYEYKKTGVTKLDNDAEKKGIKGLTMPIVTEDTSEADGRNNPRAPFYEMYKFILSDLAKAEQDLVDYTRPTKNMPNTAVVHGLMARIWLEMGSRFEHYPEDLQILNNNTDLNISSAKACFAKAAEYARNVILESGASPLTEKQWFGGDNYNDGFNDISSPSWIWGGILTSEQAGVAGQWICFTGNICPEQFFGVCNSYAAFKAISKKLFEKIPDEDWRKTTWIAPEDAGKAPGKKYRTILTDEEFKKIPEYTGIKFRCKNGEQRDFNVGAAADYPLMRIEEMYLIEAEALAMSQGDTVQNFV
;
A
#
# COMPACT_ATOMS: atom_id res chain seq x y z
N MET A 1 12.69 -56.22 -61.98
CA MET A 1 13.77 -55.51 -61.23
C MET A 1 13.43 -54.08 -60.83
N LYS A 2 12.28 -53.47 -61.17
CA LYS A 2 11.94 -52.09 -60.85
C LYS A 2 11.20 -51.88 -59.50
N THR A 3 10.52 -52.86 -58.95
CA THR A 3 9.72 -52.74 -57.73
C THR A 3 10.53 -52.86 -56.41
N LYS A 4 11.67 -53.52 -56.41
CA LYS A 4 12.54 -53.66 -55.22
C LYS A 4 13.28 -52.34 -54.90
N ASN A 5 13.63 -51.55 -55.92
CA ASN A 5 14.31 -50.28 -55.68
C ASN A 5 13.41 -49.19 -55.13
N ILE A 6 12.11 -49.19 -55.42
CA ILE A 6 11.13 -48.24 -54.88
C ILE A 6 10.90 -48.49 -53.38
N HIS A 7 10.84 -49.74 -52.97
CA HIS A 7 10.68 -50.09 -51.55
C HIS A 7 11.89 -49.68 -50.67
N ASN A 8 13.09 -49.77 -51.22
CA ASN A 8 14.31 -49.35 -50.54
C ASN A 8 14.45 -47.82 -50.48
N ILE A 9 13.99 -47.08 -51.43
CA ILE A 9 13.94 -45.63 -51.45
C ILE A 9 12.90 -45.10 -50.44
N ILE A 10 11.72 -45.73 -50.37
CA ILE A 10 10.68 -45.39 -49.38
C ILE A 10 11.15 -45.71 -47.95
N LYS A 11 11.86 -46.81 -47.71
CA LYS A 11 12.45 -47.10 -46.40
C LYS A 11 13.57 -46.13 -46.03
N ALA A 12 14.39 -45.67 -46.97
CA ALA A 12 15.42 -44.69 -46.73
C ALA A 12 14.85 -43.30 -46.42
N ILE A 13 13.75 -42.89 -47.08
CA ILE A 13 13.03 -41.65 -46.79
C ILE A 13 12.34 -41.71 -45.42
N PHE A 14 11.76 -42.84 -45.03
CA PHE A 14 11.15 -43.03 -43.70
C PHE A 14 12.19 -43.07 -42.57
N LEU A 15 13.40 -43.64 -42.80
CA LEU A 15 14.48 -43.58 -41.83
C LEU A 15 15.11 -42.18 -41.69
N SER A 16 15.21 -41.41 -42.78
CA SER A 16 15.73 -40.01 -42.72
C SER A 16 14.75 -39.03 -42.07
N SER A 17 13.44 -39.26 -42.23
CA SER A 17 12.42 -38.42 -41.56
C SER A 17 12.31 -38.71 -40.05
N ALA A 18 12.65 -39.93 -39.59
CA ALA A 18 12.68 -40.29 -38.18
C ALA A 18 13.89 -39.65 -37.43
N PHE A 19 14.97 -39.29 -38.14
CA PHE A 19 16.12 -38.54 -37.57
C PHE A 19 15.93 -37.04 -37.52
N MET A 20 14.94 -36.47 -38.19
CA MET A 20 14.67 -35.02 -38.15
C MET A 20 13.68 -34.59 -37.05
N LEU A 21 13.17 -35.53 -36.24
CA LEU A 21 12.26 -35.21 -35.13
C LEU A 21 12.95 -35.03 -33.79
N ASN A 22 14.28 -35.17 -33.72
CA ASN A 22 15.09 -34.74 -32.57
C ASN A 22 15.68 -33.37 -32.83
N SER A 23 14.85 -32.41 -33.23
CA SER A 23 15.18 -31.01 -32.99
C SER A 23 15.03 -30.82 -31.50
N CYS A 24 16.12 -30.96 -30.74
CA CYS A 24 16.24 -30.27 -29.50
C CYS A 24 15.99 -28.79 -29.81
N ILE A 25 14.85 -28.25 -29.43
CA ILE A 25 14.70 -26.82 -29.27
C ILE A 25 15.65 -26.49 -28.14
N GLU A 26 16.90 -26.16 -28.46
CA GLU A 26 17.75 -25.46 -27.51
C GLU A 26 16.99 -24.20 -27.14
N GLU A 27 16.75 -24.01 -25.85
CA GLU A 27 16.23 -22.74 -25.36
C GLU A 27 17.17 -21.65 -25.84
N VAL A 28 16.72 -20.91 -26.85
CA VAL A 28 17.44 -19.73 -27.33
C VAL A 28 17.21 -18.64 -26.30
N PHE A 29 18.17 -18.45 -25.45
CA PHE A 29 18.15 -17.33 -24.52
C PHE A 29 18.13 -16.01 -25.30
N PRO A 30 17.35 -15.00 -24.83
CA PRO A 30 17.27 -13.71 -25.51
C PRO A 30 18.65 -13.06 -25.58
N GLU A 31 19.20 -12.86 -26.78
CA GLU A 31 20.49 -12.19 -26.98
C GLU A 31 20.41 -10.66 -26.85
N ASN A 32 19.20 -10.10 -26.61
CA ASN A 32 18.92 -8.65 -26.62
C ASN A 32 19.04 -7.97 -25.27
N GLY A 33 19.83 -8.46 -24.33
CA GLY A 33 19.97 -7.88 -22.99
C GLY A 33 18.78 -8.15 -22.06
N SER A 34 17.84 -9.00 -22.45
CA SER A 34 16.76 -9.52 -21.60
C SER A 34 17.20 -10.85 -20.99
N ALA A 35 16.98 -11.04 -19.70
CA ALA A 35 17.24 -12.31 -19.01
C ALA A 35 15.91 -13.08 -18.84
N SER A 36 15.94 -14.41 -18.99
CA SER A 36 14.79 -15.25 -18.63
C SER A 36 14.64 -15.31 -17.09
N ILE A 37 13.44 -15.62 -16.62
CA ILE A 37 13.17 -15.78 -15.18
C ILE A 37 14.13 -16.84 -14.57
N ASP A 38 14.41 -17.91 -15.31
CA ASP A 38 15.34 -18.95 -14.90
C ASP A 38 16.79 -18.48 -14.77
N GLN A 39 17.24 -17.62 -15.68
CA GLN A 39 18.57 -16.97 -15.58
C GLN A 39 18.63 -16.00 -14.39
N ILE A 40 17.58 -15.27 -14.13
CA ILE A 40 17.49 -14.35 -13.00
C ILE A 40 17.56 -15.12 -11.68
N GLY A 41 16.83 -16.23 -11.54
CA GLY A 41 16.81 -17.04 -10.32
C GLY A 41 18.16 -17.70 -9.99
N LYS A 42 19.05 -17.81 -10.97
CA LYS A 42 20.43 -18.33 -10.80
C LYS A 42 21.47 -17.24 -10.57
N SER A 43 21.07 -15.97 -10.53
CA SER A 43 21.96 -14.82 -10.32
C SER A 43 21.55 -14.03 -9.08
N ASP A 44 22.36 -14.03 -8.05
CA ASP A 44 22.13 -13.27 -6.82
C ASP A 44 21.92 -11.79 -7.10
N GLN A 45 22.76 -11.20 -7.94
CA GLN A 45 22.66 -9.79 -8.30
C GLN A 45 21.35 -9.47 -9.01
N ALA A 46 20.88 -10.38 -9.87
CA ALA A 46 19.61 -10.19 -10.58
C ALA A 46 18.40 -10.34 -9.64
N LEU A 47 18.44 -11.31 -8.71
CA LEU A 47 17.44 -11.46 -7.66
C LEU A 47 17.36 -10.24 -6.74
N ASP A 48 18.53 -9.71 -6.31
CA ASP A 48 18.61 -8.50 -5.50
C ASP A 48 18.00 -7.30 -6.24
N ALA A 49 18.28 -7.16 -7.53
CA ALA A 49 17.71 -6.10 -8.36
C ALA A 49 16.18 -6.26 -8.51
N MET A 50 15.67 -7.50 -8.67
CA MET A 50 14.23 -7.75 -8.72
C MET A 50 13.55 -7.41 -7.39
N LEU A 51 14.08 -7.86 -6.26
CA LEU A 51 13.53 -7.52 -4.95
C LEU A 51 13.53 -6.02 -4.72
N ASN A 52 14.65 -5.35 -5.02
CA ASN A 52 14.74 -3.89 -4.89
C ASN A 52 13.71 -3.18 -5.80
N SER A 53 13.40 -3.73 -6.97
CA SER A 53 12.35 -3.19 -7.84
C SER A 53 10.95 -3.33 -7.23
N VAL A 54 10.66 -4.44 -6.52
CA VAL A 54 9.41 -4.62 -5.76
C VAL A 54 9.30 -3.55 -4.67
N VAL A 55 10.35 -3.37 -3.86
CA VAL A 55 10.37 -2.37 -2.78
C VAL A 55 10.24 -0.94 -3.34
N ALA A 56 10.94 -0.62 -4.43
CA ALA A 56 10.89 0.69 -5.07
C ALA A 56 9.54 0.96 -5.76
N PHE A 57 8.75 -0.08 -6.05
CA PHE A 57 7.45 0.07 -6.69
C PHE A 57 6.48 0.91 -5.88
N ILE A 58 6.67 1.01 -4.56
CA ILE A 58 5.90 1.87 -3.66
C ILE A 58 5.88 3.34 -4.13
N HIS A 59 6.92 3.79 -4.84
CA HIS A 59 7.06 5.14 -5.41
C HIS A 59 6.89 5.18 -6.93
N LYS A 60 6.37 4.11 -7.55
CA LYS A 60 6.27 4.04 -9.01
C LYS A 60 5.38 5.16 -9.56
N TYR A 61 6.02 6.16 -10.16
CA TYR A 61 5.36 7.25 -10.83
C TYR A 61 4.77 6.81 -12.17
N ASN A 62 3.63 7.41 -12.52
CA ASN A 62 2.95 7.26 -13.80
C ASN A 62 2.77 5.79 -14.23
N SER A 63 2.31 4.97 -13.29
CA SER A 63 2.15 3.52 -13.50
C SER A 63 1.13 3.19 -14.60
N TYR A 64 0.11 4.03 -14.76
CA TYR A 64 -0.95 3.88 -15.74
C TYR A 64 -0.63 4.57 -17.09
N GLY A 65 0.38 5.44 -17.13
CA GLY A 65 0.76 6.17 -18.37
C GLY A 65 -0.12 7.35 -18.73
N SER A 66 -1.03 7.77 -17.84
CA SER A 66 -1.96 8.88 -18.09
C SER A 66 -1.47 10.23 -17.56
N HIS A 67 -0.31 10.29 -16.92
CA HIS A 67 0.20 11.45 -16.18
C HIS A 67 -0.84 12.02 -15.19
N ALA A 68 -1.65 11.16 -14.59
CA ALA A 68 -2.64 11.58 -13.60
C ALA A 68 -1.94 12.16 -12.36
N ASN A 69 -2.46 13.28 -11.86
CA ASN A 69 -1.82 14.03 -10.76
C ASN A 69 -1.75 13.27 -9.43
N HIS A 70 -2.43 12.15 -9.29
CA HIS A 70 -2.39 11.26 -8.12
C HIS A 70 -1.51 10.02 -8.33
N ASP A 71 -1.00 9.79 -9.55
CA ASP A 71 -0.20 8.60 -9.89
C ASP A 71 1.29 8.83 -9.61
N PHE A 72 1.62 9.07 -8.34
CA PHE A 72 2.98 9.18 -7.80
C PHE A 72 3.29 8.10 -6.77
N GLY A 73 2.82 6.89 -7.03
CA GLY A 73 3.03 5.73 -6.20
C GLY A 73 1.99 5.60 -5.09
N TYR A 74 2.24 4.72 -4.15
CA TYR A 74 1.29 4.33 -3.12
C TYR A 74 0.81 5.51 -2.26
N SER A 75 1.68 6.49 -1.99
CA SER A 75 1.30 7.70 -1.25
C SER A 75 0.23 8.52 -1.97
N GLY A 76 0.24 8.56 -3.30
CA GLY A 76 -0.79 9.23 -4.09
C GLY A 76 -2.16 8.56 -3.93
N TYR A 77 -2.20 7.23 -3.96
CA TYR A 77 -3.44 6.45 -3.74
C TYR A 77 -3.93 6.54 -2.29
N ASN A 78 -3.03 6.67 -1.31
CA ASN A 78 -3.41 6.95 0.07
C ASN A 78 -4.08 8.32 0.20
N LEU A 79 -3.51 9.37 -0.39
CA LEU A 79 -4.12 10.71 -0.38
C LEU A 79 -5.50 10.73 -1.06
N LEU A 80 -5.74 9.90 -2.08
CA LEU A 80 -7.07 9.75 -2.68
C LEU A 80 -8.11 9.23 -1.68
N ARG A 81 -7.73 8.23 -0.88
CA ARG A 81 -8.60 7.67 0.17
C ARG A 81 -8.82 8.68 1.29
N ASP A 82 -7.76 9.36 1.72
CA ASP A 82 -7.81 10.37 2.77
C ASP A 82 -8.69 11.55 2.37
N ALA A 83 -8.68 11.95 1.08
CA ALA A 83 -9.53 13.02 0.57
C ALA A 83 -11.05 12.76 0.74
N ALA A 84 -11.45 11.51 0.94
CA ALA A 84 -12.83 11.15 1.26
C ALA A 84 -13.14 11.19 2.77
N CYS A 85 -12.15 11.54 3.61
CA CYS A 85 -12.24 11.59 5.07
C CYS A 85 -12.31 13.05 5.59
N GLU A 86 -12.77 13.23 6.82
CA GLU A 86 -12.96 14.57 7.43
C GLU A 86 -11.63 15.22 7.88
N ASP A 87 -10.56 14.47 7.98
CA ASP A 87 -9.23 14.94 8.40
C ASP A 87 -8.32 15.40 7.25
N PHE A 88 -8.77 15.22 6.01
CA PHE A 88 -8.03 15.59 4.81
C PHE A 88 -8.93 16.29 3.78
N LEU A 89 -9.45 17.46 4.15
CA LEU A 89 -10.28 18.24 3.25
C LEU A 89 -9.44 18.98 2.20
N CYS A 90 -10.02 19.11 1.01
CA CYS A 90 -9.47 19.85 -0.12
C CYS A 90 -10.32 21.12 -0.37
N PRO A 91 -10.13 22.22 0.39
CA PRO A 91 -11.02 23.38 0.34
C PRO A 91 -10.97 24.14 -0.97
N ASN A 92 -9.83 24.10 -1.69
CA ASN A 92 -9.67 24.80 -2.98
C ASN A 92 -10.14 23.90 -4.14
N PRO A 93 -11.36 24.10 -4.68
CA PRO A 93 -11.91 23.21 -5.70
C PRO A 93 -11.32 23.41 -7.10
N ARG A 94 -10.56 24.47 -7.32
CA ARG A 94 -9.99 24.78 -8.64
C ARG A 94 -8.62 24.14 -8.85
N GLU A 95 -7.73 24.36 -7.91
CA GLU A 95 -6.32 24.01 -8.05
C GLU A 95 -5.96 22.70 -7.34
N ASP A 96 -6.79 22.29 -6.37
CA ASP A 96 -6.55 21.06 -5.65
C ASP A 96 -6.97 19.83 -6.49
N ARG A 97 -5.99 19.04 -6.88
CA ARG A 97 -6.17 17.83 -7.71
C ARG A 97 -6.93 16.72 -7.01
N PHE A 98 -7.04 16.75 -5.70
CA PHE A 98 -7.76 15.79 -4.87
C PHE A 98 -9.20 16.24 -4.53
N SER A 99 -9.59 17.47 -4.84
CA SER A 99 -10.89 18.02 -4.47
C SER A 99 -12.09 17.25 -5.07
N ALA A 100 -11.93 16.67 -6.26
CA ALA A 100 -12.96 15.85 -6.89
C ALA A 100 -13.24 14.56 -6.12
N PHE A 101 -12.23 14.00 -5.46
CA PHE A 101 -12.36 12.78 -4.66
C PHE A 101 -13.04 13.07 -3.33
N GLY A 102 -12.69 14.17 -2.66
CA GLY A 102 -13.39 14.65 -1.47
C GLY A 102 -14.88 14.93 -1.70
N LYS A 103 -15.26 15.29 -2.93
CA LYS A 103 -16.67 15.44 -3.34
C LYS A 103 -17.30 14.16 -3.83
N CYS A 104 -16.59 13.04 -3.86
CA CYS A 104 -17.04 11.75 -4.41
C CYS A 104 -17.56 11.83 -5.85
N THR A 105 -17.09 12.80 -6.65
CA THR A 105 -17.59 13.04 -8.02
C THR A 105 -16.86 12.23 -9.10
N SER A 106 -15.70 11.65 -8.77
CA SER A 106 -14.83 10.94 -9.71
C SER A 106 -14.56 9.49 -9.28
N LEU A 107 -15.54 8.83 -8.66
CA LEU A 107 -15.42 7.46 -8.16
C LEU A 107 -16.26 6.43 -8.95
N GLY A 108 -16.83 6.83 -10.10
CA GLY A 108 -17.62 5.92 -10.94
C GLY A 108 -16.77 4.84 -11.62
N ALA A 109 -17.44 3.81 -12.14
CA ALA A 109 -16.82 2.64 -12.76
C ALA A 109 -15.88 2.98 -13.94
N ASN A 110 -16.14 4.07 -14.65
CA ASN A 110 -15.32 4.54 -15.78
C ASN A 110 -14.37 5.69 -15.38
N SER A 111 -14.21 5.94 -14.09
CA SER A 111 -13.32 7.01 -13.64
C SER A 111 -11.86 6.62 -13.79
N THR A 112 -11.02 7.60 -14.10
CA THR A 112 -9.57 7.40 -14.15
C THR A 112 -9.04 6.84 -12.83
N VAL A 113 -9.58 7.29 -11.70
CA VAL A 113 -9.15 6.83 -10.36
C VAL A 113 -9.38 5.34 -10.14
N ALA A 114 -10.59 4.85 -10.47
CA ALA A 114 -10.89 3.43 -10.32
C ALA A 114 -9.94 2.57 -11.18
N ASN A 115 -9.71 3.01 -12.42
CA ASN A 115 -8.83 2.28 -13.33
C ASN A 115 -7.36 2.36 -12.92
N THR A 116 -6.85 3.55 -12.59
CA THR A 116 -5.43 3.73 -12.25
C THR A 116 -5.07 3.02 -10.95
N THR A 117 -5.95 3.03 -9.95
CA THR A 117 -5.70 2.34 -8.67
C THR A 117 -5.61 0.83 -8.86
N ALA A 118 -6.59 0.23 -9.56
CA ALA A 118 -6.54 -1.21 -9.85
C ALA A 118 -5.29 -1.57 -10.65
N TYR A 119 -4.97 -0.79 -11.68
CA TYR A 119 -3.80 -1.01 -12.52
C TYR A 119 -2.49 -0.92 -11.74
N TYR A 120 -2.35 0.08 -10.86
CA TYR A 120 -1.20 0.22 -9.97
C TYR A 120 -1.03 -1.00 -9.08
N CYS A 121 -2.09 -1.41 -8.37
CA CYS A 121 -2.04 -2.57 -7.48
C CYS A 121 -1.65 -3.85 -8.23
N TYR A 122 -2.25 -4.10 -9.40
CA TYR A 122 -1.91 -5.30 -10.18
C TYR A 122 -0.51 -5.25 -10.78
N LYS A 123 0.00 -4.08 -11.16
CA LYS A 123 1.42 -3.97 -11.56
C LYS A 123 2.36 -4.24 -10.40
N PHE A 124 2.02 -3.79 -9.21
CA PHE A 124 2.79 -4.09 -8.01
C PHE A 124 2.75 -5.59 -7.69
N ILE A 125 1.54 -6.19 -7.69
CA ILE A 125 1.36 -7.65 -7.53
C ILE A 125 2.18 -8.42 -8.57
N ASN A 126 2.16 -7.98 -9.82
CA ASN A 126 2.94 -8.61 -10.88
C ASN A 126 4.45 -8.52 -10.64
N ALA A 127 4.96 -7.40 -10.12
CA ALA A 127 6.36 -7.28 -9.75
C ALA A 127 6.73 -8.29 -8.64
N ALA A 128 5.88 -8.44 -7.61
CA ALA A 128 6.05 -9.44 -6.57
C ALA A 128 5.97 -10.87 -7.14
N ASN A 129 4.97 -11.17 -7.98
CA ASN A 129 4.80 -12.50 -8.59
C ASN A 129 5.99 -12.88 -9.49
N ASN A 130 6.53 -11.95 -10.27
CA ASN A 130 7.72 -12.20 -11.10
C ASN A 130 8.94 -12.56 -10.23
N THR A 131 9.13 -11.89 -9.10
CA THR A 131 10.18 -12.21 -8.15
C THR A 131 9.95 -13.58 -7.52
N LEU A 132 8.72 -13.88 -7.07
CA LEU A 132 8.34 -15.20 -6.54
C LEU A 132 8.59 -16.31 -7.56
N SER A 133 8.28 -16.08 -8.84
CA SER A 133 8.55 -17.03 -9.91
C SER A 133 10.06 -17.29 -10.10
N ALA A 134 10.89 -16.24 -10.07
CA ALA A 134 12.35 -16.36 -10.17
C ALA A 134 12.94 -17.12 -8.96
N LEU A 135 12.38 -16.91 -7.77
CA LEU A 135 12.82 -17.62 -6.56
C LEU A 135 12.56 -19.14 -6.62
N LYS A 136 11.66 -19.63 -7.48
CA LYS A 136 11.46 -21.07 -7.65
C LYS A 136 12.68 -21.80 -8.23
N THR A 137 13.54 -21.07 -8.93
CA THR A 137 14.72 -21.60 -9.61
C THR A 137 16.03 -21.32 -8.85
N THR A 138 16.00 -20.58 -7.72
CA THR A 138 17.18 -20.35 -6.88
C THR A 138 17.49 -21.52 -5.94
N GLU A 139 18.77 -21.79 -5.74
CA GLU A 139 19.27 -22.86 -4.85
C GLU A 139 19.58 -22.34 -3.42
N GLU A 140 19.74 -21.04 -3.23
CA GLU A 140 20.05 -20.44 -1.93
C GLU A 140 18.81 -20.31 -1.05
N ILE A 141 18.62 -21.29 -0.15
CA ILE A 141 17.39 -21.47 0.62
C ILE A 141 17.09 -20.30 1.57
N GLU A 142 18.09 -19.76 2.26
CA GLU A 142 17.89 -18.68 3.25
C GLU A 142 17.49 -17.38 2.56
N LYS A 143 18.21 -16.96 1.53
CA LYS A 143 17.90 -15.79 0.72
C LYS A 143 16.54 -15.90 0.07
N LYS A 144 16.22 -17.07 -0.50
CA LYS A 144 14.91 -17.38 -1.08
C LYS A 144 13.79 -17.15 -0.09
N LYS A 145 13.90 -17.72 1.12
CA LYS A 145 12.92 -17.60 2.20
C LYS A 145 12.63 -16.13 2.53
N HIS A 146 13.66 -15.32 2.78
CA HIS A 146 13.49 -13.90 3.12
C HIS A 146 12.85 -13.10 1.97
N TYR A 147 13.28 -13.33 0.74
CA TYR A 147 12.74 -12.62 -0.44
C TYR A 147 11.29 -13.01 -0.73
N GLU A 148 10.96 -14.29 -0.56
CA GLU A 148 9.60 -14.81 -0.63
C GLU A 148 8.71 -14.07 0.39
N GLY A 149 9.09 -14.03 1.67
CA GLY A 149 8.36 -13.37 2.73
C GLY A 149 8.13 -11.86 2.47
N ILE A 150 9.15 -11.17 1.93
CA ILE A 150 9.02 -9.75 1.56
C ILE A 150 8.00 -9.57 0.43
N CYS A 151 8.09 -10.38 -0.64
CA CYS A 151 7.18 -10.29 -1.78
C CYS A 151 5.73 -10.61 -1.38
N LEU A 152 5.52 -11.65 -0.57
CA LEU A 152 4.21 -12.03 -0.05
C LEU A 152 3.60 -10.92 0.83
N THR A 153 4.41 -10.25 1.64
CA THR A 153 3.97 -9.11 2.47
C THR A 153 3.43 -7.97 1.61
N TYR A 154 4.14 -7.58 0.55
CA TYR A 154 3.68 -6.54 -0.37
C TYR A 154 2.46 -6.99 -1.17
N ARG A 155 2.41 -8.24 -1.62
CA ARG A 155 1.26 -8.79 -2.33
C ARG A 155 0.00 -8.78 -1.47
N ALA A 156 0.10 -9.24 -0.23
CA ALA A 156 -0.99 -9.21 0.73
C ALA A 156 -1.50 -7.78 0.97
N MET A 157 -0.61 -6.79 1.16
CA MET A 157 -0.99 -5.38 1.32
C MET A 157 -1.79 -4.89 0.11
N MET A 158 -1.36 -5.18 -1.12
CA MET A 158 -2.07 -4.76 -2.33
C MET A 158 -3.45 -5.41 -2.44
N TYR A 159 -3.58 -6.71 -2.11
CA TYR A 159 -4.88 -7.38 -2.12
C TYR A 159 -5.82 -6.89 -1.02
N MET A 160 -5.30 -6.51 0.15
CA MET A 160 -6.11 -5.84 1.19
C MET A 160 -6.73 -4.55 0.67
N ASP A 161 -5.94 -3.71 -0.01
CA ASP A 161 -6.43 -2.46 -0.58
C ASP A 161 -7.42 -2.70 -1.72
N LEU A 162 -7.15 -3.64 -2.62
CA LEU A 162 -8.07 -4.02 -3.69
C LEU A 162 -9.41 -4.53 -3.13
N ALA A 163 -9.38 -5.37 -2.10
CA ALA A 163 -10.59 -5.86 -1.45
C ALA A 163 -11.40 -4.70 -0.85
N ARG A 164 -10.76 -3.80 -0.09
CA ARG A 164 -11.41 -2.64 0.54
C ARG A 164 -12.06 -1.71 -0.46
N MET A 165 -11.40 -1.44 -1.58
CA MET A 165 -11.82 -0.41 -2.55
C MET A 165 -12.83 -0.93 -3.58
N TYR A 166 -12.81 -2.20 -3.94
CA TYR A 166 -13.59 -2.73 -5.06
C TYR A 166 -14.68 -3.72 -4.67
N GLU A 167 -14.71 -4.18 -3.44
CA GLU A 167 -15.81 -5.02 -2.98
C GLU A 167 -17.10 -4.20 -2.86
N TYR A 168 -18.19 -4.74 -3.42
CA TYR A 168 -19.51 -4.21 -3.12
C TYR A 168 -19.95 -4.70 -1.74
N LYS A 169 -19.90 -3.83 -0.76
CA LYS A 169 -20.43 -4.05 0.58
C LYS A 169 -21.86 -3.50 0.68
N LYS A 170 -22.66 -4.08 1.57
CA LYS A 170 -24.02 -3.62 1.83
C LYS A 170 -24.02 -2.15 2.26
N THR A 171 -24.82 -1.33 1.56
CA THR A 171 -24.83 0.13 1.77
C THR A 171 -25.93 0.59 2.72
N GLY A 172 -26.92 -0.27 3.03
CA GLY A 172 -28.14 0.10 3.73
C GLY A 172 -29.18 0.82 2.85
N VAL A 173 -28.84 1.11 1.59
CA VAL A 173 -29.79 1.68 0.61
C VAL A 173 -30.43 0.52 -0.16
N THR A 174 -31.66 0.19 0.19
CA THR A 174 -32.39 -1.00 -0.30
C THR A 174 -32.35 -1.17 -1.81
N LYS A 175 -32.49 -0.09 -2.58
CA LYS A 175 -32.44 -0.17 -4.05
C LYS A 175 -31.06 -0.61 -4.55
N LEU A 176 -29.98 -0.04 -4.02
CA LEU A 176 -28.62 -0.36 -4.45
C LEU A 176 -28.25 -1.78 -4.02
N ASP A 177 -28.63 -2.18 -2.81
CA ASP A 177 -28.34 -3.50 -2.29
C ASP A 177 -29.08 -4.59 -3.07
N ASN A 178 -30.37 -4.35 -3.42
CA ASN A 178 -31.17 -5.26 -4.26
C ASN A 178 -30.61 -5.35 -5.70
N ASP A 179 -30.14 -4.25 -6.26
CA ASP A 179 -29.55 -4.24 -7.60
C ASP A 179 -28.21 -5.01 -7.60
N ALA A 180 -27.41 -4.88 -6.55
CA ALA A 180 -26.18 -5.64 -6.38
C ALA A 180 -26.42 -7.15 -6.21
N GLU A 181 -27.44 -7.51 -5.44
CA GLU A 181 -27.87 -8.91 -5.26
C GLU A 181 -28.33 -9.52 -6.60
N LYS A 182 -29.20 -8.83 -7.35
CA LYS A 182 -29.66 -9.27 -8.68
C LYS A 182 -28.53 -9.44 -9.69
N LYS A 183 -27.48 -8.63 -9.59
CA LYS A 183 -26.29 -8.71 -10.44
C LYS A 183 -25.28 -9.74 -9.96
N GLY A 184 -25.47 -10.33 -8.78
CA GLY A 184 -24.54 -11.28 -8.17
C GLY A 184 -23.16 -10.69 -7.87
N ILE A 185 -23.08 -9.37 -7.57
CA ILE A 185 -21.80 -8.68 -7.33
C ILE A 185 -21.50 -8.42 -5.85
N LYS A 186 -22.46 -8.71 -4.97
CA LYS A 186 -22.28 -8.54 -3.52
C LYS A 186 -21.18 -9.47 -3.00
N GLY A 187 -20.23 -8.91 -2.26
CA GLY A 187 -19.13 -9.65 -1.69
C GLY A 187 -18.06 -10.11 -2.70
N LEU A 188 -18.17 -9.67 -3.98
CA LEU A 188 -17.11 -9.90 -4.95
C LEU A 188 -16.04 -8.81 -4.82
N THR A 189 -14.80 -9.26 -4.60
CA THR A 189 -13.61 -8.41 -4.52
C THR A 189 -12.96 -8.22 -5.90
N MET A 190 -11.73 -8.59 -6.07
CA MET A 190 -10.99 -8.50 -7.33
C MET A 190 -10.40 -9.87 -7.71
N PRO A 191 -10.06 -10.13 -8.98
CA PRO A 191 -9.39 -11.37 -9.38
C PRO A 191 -8.10 -11.62 -8.61
N ILE A 192 -7.86 -12.85 -8.17
CA ILE A 192 -6.59 -13.26 -7.56
C ILE A 192 -5.65 -13.76 -8.66
N VAL A 193 -4.45 -13.17 -8.72
CA VAL A 193 -3.38 -13.52 -9.66
C VAL A 193 -2.11 -13.81 -8.86
N THR A 194 -1.54 -14.98 -9.07
CA THR A 194 -0.31 -15.45 -8.44
C THR A 194 0.81 -15.63 -9.45
N GLU A 195 1.97 -16.01 -9.00
CA GLU A 195 3.12 -16.36 -9.84
C GLU A 195 2.87 -17.63 -10.68
N ASP A 196 1.83 -18.41 -10.34
CA ASP A 196 1.43 -19.64 -11.05
C ASP A 196 0.26 -19.39 -12.03
N THR A 197 -0.30 -18.19 -12.05
CA THR A 197 -1.42 -17.87 -12.94
C THR A 197 -0.93 -17.73 -14.37
N SER A 198 -1.35 -18.67 -15.23
CA SER A 198 -1.02 -18.59 -16.66
C SER A 198 -1.74 -17.43 -17.36
N GLU A 199 -1.25 -17.00 -18.54
CA GLU A 199 -1.93 -15.99 -19.35
C GLU A 199 -3.35 -16.41 -19.74
N ALA A 200 -3.56 -17.70 -20.00
CA ALA A 200 -4.88 -18.24 -20.34
C ALA A 200 -5.85 -18.16 -19.16
N ASP A 201 -5.39 -18.52 -17.96
CA ASP A 201 -6.19 -18.42 -16.74
C ASP A 201 -6.46 -16.95 -16.39
N GLY A 202 -5.49 -16.08 -16.55
CA GLY A 202 -5.63 -14.65 -16.30
C GLY A 202 -6.69 -13.97 -17.18
N ARG A 203 -6.88 -14.44 -18.42
CA ARG A 203 -7.90 -13.88 -19.33
C ARG A 203 -9.34 -14.20 -18.90
N ASN A 204 -9.56 -15.30 -18.19
CA ASN A 204 -10.88 -15.76 -17.73
C ASN A 204 -11.01 -15.75 -16.22
N ASN A 205 -10.17 -15.00 -15.52
CA ASN A 205 -10.13 -14.94 -14.06
C ASN A 205 -11.28 -14.07 -13.51
N PRO A 206 -12.30 -14.67 -12.89
CA PRO A 206 -13.41 -13.91 -12.33
C PRO A 206 -12.99 -13.15 -11.07
N ARG A 207 -13.81 -12.22 -10.64
CA ARG A 207 -13.67 -11.58 -9.33
C ARG A 207 -13.83 -12.61 -8.22
N ALA A 208 -12.87 -12.65 -7.31
CA ALA A 208 -12.90 -13.56 -6.17
C ALA A 208 -13.93 -13.09 -5.12
N PRO A 209 -14.70 -13.98 -4.52
CA PRO A 209 -15.53 -13.64 -3.38
C PRO A 209 -14.66 -13.28 -2.15
N PHE A 210 -15.21 -12.49 -1.23
CA PHE A 210 -14.47 -11.99 -0.07
C PHE A 210 -13.81 -13.08 0.77
N TYR A 211 -14.45 -14.23 0.91
CA TYR A 211 -13.93 -15.33 1.72
C TYR A 211 -12.67 -15.99 1.10
N GLU A 212 -12.61 -16.10 -0.22
CA GLU A 212 -11.40 -16.55 -0.92
C GLU A 212 -10.29 -15.51 -0.80
N MET A 213 -10.63 -14.23 -0.97
CA MET A 213 -9.67 -13.13 -0.83
C MET A 213 -9.09 -13.06 0.58
N TYR A 214 -9.91 -13.17 1.63
CA TYR A 214 -9.41 -13.18 3.00
C TYR A 214 -8.52 -14.38 3.30
N LYS A 215 -8.94 -15.58 2.85
CA LYS A 215 -8.10 -16.78 2.97
C LYS A 215 -6.75 -16.59 2.26
N PHE A 216 -6.75 -16.04 1.04
CA PHE A 216 -5.54 -15.79 0.27
C PHE A 216 -4.59 -14.80 0.97
N ILE A 217 -5.11 -13.65 1.43
CA ILE A 217 -4.33 -12.65 2.17
C ILE A 217 -3.73 -13.26 3.45
N LEU A 218 -4.52 -13.98 4.23
CA LEU A 218 -4.05 -14.62 5.46
C LEU A 218 -3.01 -15.71 5.17
N SER A 219 -3.14 -16.46 4.06
CA SER A 219 -2.15 -17.45 3.64
C SER A 219 -0.81 -16.81 3.28
N ASP A 220 -0.82 -15.72 2.49
CA ASP A 220 0.39 -14.97 2.16
C ASP A 220 1.07 -14.42 3.41
N LEU A 221 0.31 -13.83 4.33
CA LEU A 221 0.86 -13.28 5.57
C LEU A 221 1.39 -14.36 6.50
N ALA A 222 0.70 -15.50 6.62
CA ALA A 222 1.16 -16.62 7.45
C ALA A 222 2.45 -17.24 6.92
N LYS A 223 2.60 -17.35 5.59
CA LYS A 223 3.85 -17.79 4.97
C LYS A 223 4.95 -16.75 5.17
N ALA A 224 4.65 -15.46 4.97
CA ALA A 224 5.60 -14.37 5.20
C ALA A 224 6.09 -14.31 6.66
N GLU A 225 5.22 -14.56 7.64
CA GLU A 225 5.57 -14.64 9.06
C GLU A 225 6.63 -15.72 9.30
N GLN A 226 6.45 -16.92 8.72
CA GLN A 226 7.40 -18.02 8.82
C GLN A 226 8.74 -17.70 8.12
N ASP A 227 8.66 -17.06 6.96
CA ASP A 227 9.83 -16.77 6.13
C ASP A 227 10.70 -15.65 6.68
N LEU A 228 10.13 -14.74 7.47
CA LEU A 228 10.81 -13.56 8.00
C LEU A 228 11.18 -13.67 9.49
N VAL A 229 10.96 -14.82 10.13
CA VAL A 229 11.20 -15.01 11.57
C VAL A 229 12.63 -14.64 11.97
N ASP A 230 13.64 -15.01 11.17
CA ASP A 230 15.06 -14.77 11.43
C ASP A 230 15.61 -13.58 10.60
N TYR A 231 14.74 -12.86 9.90
CA TYR A 231 15.19 -11.80 9.00
C TYR A 231 15.49 -10.49 9.73
N THR A 232 16.75 -10.07 9.67
CA THR A 232 17.16 -8.74 10.11
C THR A 232 17.21 -7.80 8.91
N ARG A 233 16.27 -6.89 8.83
CA ARG A 233 16.18 -5.94 7.71
C ARG A 233 17.25 -4.85 7.78
N PRO A 234 17.82 -4.44 6.63
CA PRO A 234 18.80 -3.36 6.60
C PRO A 234 18.18 -1.98 6.89
N THR A 235 16.95 -1.76 6.45
CA THR A 235 16.23 -0.49 6.61
C THR A 235 14.71 -0.73 6.77
N LYS A 236 13.98 0.28 7.27
CA LYS A 236 12.54 0.18 7.54
C LYS A 236 11.65 0.20 6.27
N ASN A 237 12.21 0.30 5.06
CA ASN A 237 11.46 0.11 3.82
C ASN A 237 11.30 -1.38 3.46
N MET A 238 12.12 -2.25 4.02
CA MET A 238 11.97 -3.70 3.88
C MET A 238 11.01 -4.21 4.97
N PRO A 239 9.96 -4.99 4.62
CA PRO A 239 9.14 -5.68 5.61
C PRO A 239 9.95 -6.67 6.44
N ASN A 240 9.60 -6.81 7.71
CA ASN A 240 10.06 -7.85 8.62
C ASN A 240 8.85 -8.42 9.37
N THR A 241 9.06 -9.34 10.29
CA THR A 241 7.99 -9.98 11.08
C THR A 241 7.05 -8.97 11.73
N ALA A 242 7.58 -7.87 12.31
CA ALA A 242 6.73 -6.83 12.91
C ALA A 242 5.79 -6.16 11.88
N VAL A 243 6.22 -5.98 10.63
CA VAL A 243 5.35 -5.47 9.56
C VAL A 243 4.27 -6.47 9.19
N VAL A 244 4.62 -7.76 9.10
CA VAL A 244 3.64 -8.84 8.84
C VAL A 244 2.59 -8.89 9.95
N HIS A 245 3.00 -8.86 11.21
CA HIS A 245 2.09 -8.79 12.35
C HIS A 245 1.19 -7.57 12.31
N GLY A 246 1.70 -6.41 11.91
CA GLY A 246 0.89 -5.20 11.74
C GLY A 246 -0.17 -5.35 10.64
N LEU A 247 0.14 -6.01 9.53
CA LEU A 247 -0.84 -6.33 8.49
C LEU A 247 -1.85 -7.38 8.97
N MET A 248 -1.40 -8.39 9.73
CA MET A 248 -2.29 -9.33 10.41
C MET A 248 -3.25 -8.62 11.37
N ALA A 249 -2.76 -7.67 12.17
CA ALA A 249 -3.62 -6.88 13.05
C ALA A 249 -4.70 -6.12 12.28
N ARG A 250 -4.34 -5.49 11.15
CA ARG A 250 -5.29 -4.78 10.27
C ARG A 250 -6.36 -5.70 9.68
N ILE A 251 -5.98 -6.84 9.11
CA ILE A 251 -6.94 -7.74 8.46
C ILE A 251 -7.87 -8.42 9.48
N TRP A 252 -7.35 -8.84 10.63
CA TRP A 252 -8.18 -9.43 11.68
C TRP A 252 -9.15 -8.42 12.30
N LEU A 253 -8.77 -7.14 12.45
CA LEU A 253 -9.66 -6.07 12.88
C LEU A 253 -10.79 -5.85 11.86
N GLU A 254 -10.46 -5.83 10.56
CA GLU A 254 -11.44 -5.69 9.49
C GLU A 254 -12.42 -6.87 9.45
N MET A 255 -11.91 -8.09 9.58
CA MET A 255 -12.76 -9.29 9.64
C MET A 255 -13.67 -9.29 10.88
N GLY A 256 -13.15 -8.87 12.03
CA GLY A 256 -13.94 -8.69 13.25
C GLY A 256 -15.09 -7.72 13.04
N SER A 257 -14.80 -6.53 12.52
CA SER A 257 -15.80 -5.51 12.21
C SER A 257 -16.83 -5.98 11.19
N ARG A 258 -16.40 -6.72 10.17
CA ARG A 258 -17.29 -7.30 9.16
C ARG A 258 -18.26 -8.29 9.79
N PHE A 259 -17.77 -9.24 10.56
CA PHE A 259 -18.59 -10.31 11.12
C PHE A 259 -19.48 -9.85 12.30
N GLU A 260 -19.10 -8.77 12.96
CA GLU A 260 -19.98 -8.10 13.93
C GLU A 260 -21.19 -7.46 13.25
N HIS A 261 -20.98 -6.79 12.10
CA HIS A 261 -22.05 -6.13 11.35
C HIS A 261 -22.84 -7.09 10.45
N TYR A 262 -22.21 -8.15 9.95
CA TYR A 262 -22.77 -9.14 9.03
C TYR A 262 -22.44 -10.55 9.48
N PRO A 263 -23.13 -11.08 10.53
CA PRO A 263 -22.86 -12.43 11.04
C PRO A 263 -23.03 -13.54 10.00
N GLU A 264 -23.89 -13.31 8.99
CA GLU A 264 -24.07 -14.23 7.87
C GLU A 264 -22.78 -14.42 7.06
N ASP A 265 -21.94 -13.38 6.95
CA ASP A 265 -20.69 -13.46 6.20
C ASP A 265 -19.68 -14.38 6.90
N LEU A 266 -19.72 -14.48 8.23
CA LEU A 266 -18.90 -15.44 8.97
C LEU A 266 -19.28 -16.89 8.63
N GLN A 267 -20.58 -17.17 8.53
CA GLN A 267 -21.05 -18.51 8.14
C GLN A 267 -20.64 -18.83 6.71
N ILE A 268 -20.77 -17.87 5.79
CA ILE A 268 -20.35 -18.00 4.40
C ILE A 268 -18.84 -18.31 4.34
N LEU A 269 -18.01 -17.58 5.06
CA LEU A 269 -16.57 -17.82 5.10
C LEU A 269 -16.23 -19.22 5.61
N ASN A 270 -16.80 -19.64 6.74
CA ASN A 270 -16.51 -20.94 7.34
C ASN A 270 -17.00 -22.12 6.47
N ASN A 271 -18.11 -21.93 5.74
CA ASN A 271 -18.62 -22.96 4.83
C ASN A 271 -17.77 -23.14 3.57
N ASN A 272 -17.00 -22.11 3.19
CA ASN A 272 -16.23 -22.09 1.94
C ASN A 272 -14.71 -22.08 2.16
N THR A 273 -14.25 -22.01 3.41
CA THR A 273 -12.83 -22.03 3.76
C THR A 273 -12.56 -22.94 4.96
N ASP A 274 -11.30 -23.23 5.19
CA ASP A 274 -10.80 -24.00 6.35
C ASP A 274 -10.36 -23.12 7.52
N LEU A 275 -10.70 -21.82 7.51
CA LEU A 275 -10.29 -20.87 8.54
C LEU A 275 -10.95 -21.14 9.90
N ASN A 276 -12.15 -21.72 9.93
CA ASN A 276 -12.85 -22.15 11.15
C ASN A 276 -12.94 -21.08 12.24
N ILE A 277 -13.30 -19.86 11.86
CA ILE A 277 -13.41 -18.72 12.76
C ILE A 277 -14.65 -18.87 13.64
N SER A 278 -14.47 -18.86 14.96
CA SER A 278 -15.57 -19.11 15.90
C SER A 278 -16.54 -17.93 16.06
N SER A 279 -16.05 -16.69 15.97
CA SER A 279 -16.87 -15.49 16.15
C SER A 279 -16.15 -14.21 15.69
N ALA A 280 -16.87 -13.10 15.56
CA ALA A 280 -16.30 -11.77 15.39
C ALA A 280 -15.34 -11.40 16.54
N LYS A 281 -15.71 -11.74 17.79
CA LYS A 281 -14.86 -11.53 18.98
C LYS A 281 -13.53 -12.26 18.89
N ALA A 282 -13.49 -13.45 18.29
CA ALA A 282 -12.22 -14.17 18.05
C ALA A 282 -11.32 -13.43 17.05
N CYS A 283 -11.90 -12.79 16.03
CA CYS A 283 -11.14 -11.95 15.11
C CYS A 283 -10.53 -10.73 15.82
N PHE A 284 -11.32 -10.02 16.63
CA PHE A 284 -10.83 -8.91 17.44
C PHE A 284 -9.73 -9.36 18.42
N ALA A 285 -9.89 -10.50 19.08
CA ALA A 285 -8.84 -11.04 19.96
C ALA A 285 -7.53 -11.30 19.20
N LYS A 286 -7.62 -11.83 17.98
CA LYS A 286 -6.45 -11.99 17.10
C LYS A 286 -5.83 -10.64 16.66
N ALA A 287 -6.66 -9.65 16.34
CA ALA A 287 -6.17 -8.32 16.01
C ALA A 287 -5.39 -7.70 17.18
N ALA A 288 -5.91 -7.81 18.43
CA ALA A 288 -5.22 -7.34 19.61
C ALA A 288 -3.91 -8.09 19.86
N GLU A 289 -3.90 -9.42 19.71
CA GLU A 289 -2.71 -10.26 19.85
C GLU A 289 -1.60 -9.81 18.89
N TYR A 290 -1.90 -9.68 17.60
CA TYR A 290 -0.92 -9.26 16.59
C TYR A 290 -0.45 -7.81 16.81
N ALA A 291 -1.35 -6.89 17.16
CA ALA A 291 -0.97 -5.51 17.49
C ALA A 291 -0.03 -5.47 18.71
N ARG A 292 -0.30 -6.25 19.75
CA ARG A 292 0.56 -6.40 20.92
C ARG A 292 1.95 -6.95 20.56
N ASN A 293 2.01 -7.94 19.67
CA ASN A 293 3.29 -8.48 19.21
C ASN A 293 4.12 -7.37 18.54
N VAL A 294 3.53 -6.57 17.65
CA VAL A 294 4.24 -5.44 17.04
C VAL A 294 4.75 -4.44 18.08
N ILE A 295 3.94 -4.10 19.09
CA ILE A 295 4.33 -3.18 20.16
C ILE A 295 5.57 -3.70 20.92
N LEU A 296 5.65 -5.01 21.14
CA LEU A 296 6.75 -5.64 21.87
C LEU A 296 8.01 -5.86 21.03
N GLU A 297 7.85 -6.16 19.73
CA GLU A 297 8.94 -6.64 18.88
C GLU A 297 9.58 -5.55 18.01
N SER A 298 8.82 -4.51 17.64
CA SER A 298 9.29 -3.55 16.63
C SER A 298 10.41 -2.63 17.10
N GLY A 299 10.57 -2.44 18.41
CA GLY A 299 11.46 -1.44 18.99
C GLY A 299 11.01 0.01 18.70
N ALA A 300 9.83 0.21 18.07
CA ALA A 300 9.29 1.53 17.82
C ALA A 300 8.63 2.12 19.07
N SER A 301 8.58 3.44 19.14
CA SER A 301 7.96 4.17 20.25
C SER A 301 7.14 5.35 19.73
N PRO A 302 6.04 5.72 20.42
CA PRO A 302 5.28 6.91 20.07
C PRO A 302 6.14 8.18 20.08
N LEU A 303 5.83 9.12 19.20
CA LEU A 303 6.57 10.37 19.12
C LEU A 303 6.30 11.29 20.32
N THR A 304 7.35 11.86 20.85
CA THR A 304 7.24 13.03 21.74
C THR A 304 6.78 14.26 20.97
N GLU A 305 6.29 15.28 21.65
CA GLU A 305 5.93 16.56 21.02
C GLU A 305 7.07 17.13 20.17
N LYS A 306 8.30 17.13 20.70
CA LYS A 306 9.49 17.61 19.99
C LYS A 306 9.73 16.82 18.69
N GLN A 307 9.64 15.51 18.73
CA GLN A 307 9.84 14.65 17.55
C GLN A 307 8.70 14.81 16.53
N TRP A 308 7.46 14.96 17.00
CA TRP A 308 6.29 15.22 16.13
C TRP A 308 6.49 16.45 15.25
N PHE A 309 7.03 17.52 15.82
CA PHE A 309 7.28 18.77 15.13
C PHE A 309 8.68 18.88 14.49
N GLY A 310 9.44 17.80 14.37
CA GLY A 310 10.69 17.77 13.64
C GLY A 310 11.92 18.25 14.42
N GLY A 311 11.95 18.03 15.73
CA GLY A 311 13.11 18.33 16.56
C GLY A 311 13.31 19.81 16.85
N ASP A 312 14.56 20.24 17.01
CA ASP A 312 14.90 21.61 17.45
C ASP A 312 14.66 22.67 16.36
N ASN A 313 14.85 22.30 15.10
CA ASN A 313 14.79 23.22 13.97
C ASN A 313 13.46 23.14 13.20
N TYR A 314 12.53 22.28 13.62
CA TYR A 314 11.23 22.03 12.97
C TYR A 314 11.32 21.64 11.50
N ASN A 315 12.43 21.10 11.04
CA ASN A 315 12.68 20.77 9.64
C ASN A 315 12.56 19.28 9.30
N ASP A 316 12.43 18.42 10.33
CA ASP A 316 12.06 17.02 10.18
C ASP A 316 10.62 16.83 10.67
N GLY A 317 10.12 15.66 10.80
CA GLY A 317 8.75 15.38 11.24
C GLY A 317 8.32 14.05 10.67
N PHE A 318 7.24 14.05 9.87
CA PHE A 318 6.75 12.87 9.18
C PHE A 318 7.36 12.69 7.79
N ASN A 319 8.67 12.85 7.65
CA ASN A 319 9.36 12.85 6.36
C ASN A 319 10.66 12.04 6.34
N ASP A 320 10.97 11.32 7.41
CA ASP A 320 12.20 10.54 7.53
C ASP A 320 11.94 9.14 8.08
N ILE A 321 12.49 8.13 7.41
CA ILE A 321 12.32 6.72 7.77
C ILE A 321 13.02 6.36 9.10
N SER A 322 13.96 7.19 9.57
CA SER A 322 14.60 7.02 10.88
C SER A 322 13.66 7.32 12.06
N SER A 323 12.49 7.94 11.80
CA SER A 323 11.50 8.26 12.84
C SER A 323 11.27 7.07 13.79
N PRO A 324 11.35 7.29 15.12
CA PRO A 324 11.21 6.21 16.09
C PRO A 324 9.82 5.58 16.11
N SER A 325 8.79 6.28 15.60
CA SER A 325 7.43 5.72 15.56
C SER A 325 7.16 4.86 14.32
N TRP A 326 8.03 4.92 13.31
CA TRP A 326 7.78 4.17 12.09
C TRP A 326 8.22 2.72 12.23
N ILE A 327 7.29 1.82 11.98
CA ILE A 327 7.53 0.38 11.83
C ILE A 327 7.91 0.09 10.38
N TRP A 328 7.26 0.75 9.43
CA TRP A 328 7.45 0.59 8.00
C TRP A 328 7.28 1.91 7.27
N GLY A 329 8.07 2.17 6.25
CA GLY A 329 8.00 3.39 5.45
C GLY A 329 8.51 3.20 4.04
N GLY A 330 8.22 4.15 3.17
CA GLY A 330 8.78 4.26 1.83
C GLY A 330 9.92 5.27 1.80
N ILE A 331 11.06 4.91 1.21
CA ILE A 331 12.19 5.81 0.98
C ILE A 331 12.05 6.40 -0.42
N LEU A 332 11.92 7.71 -0.52
CA LEU A 332 11.91 8.43 -1.79
C LEU A 332 13.27 9.09 -2.02
N THR A 333 13.95 8.71 -3.10
CA THR A 333 15.22 9.31 -3.49
C THR A 333 15.02 10.60 -4.29
N SER A 334 16.03 11.47 -4.32
CA SER A 334 16.00 12.70 -5.14
C SER A 334 15.82 12.39 -6.64
N GLU A 335 16.38 11.29 -7.12
CA GLU A 335 16.20 10.84 -8.50
C GLU A 335 14.74 10.48 -8.79
N GLN A 336 14.10 9.69 -7.92
CA GLN A 336 12.68 9.32 -8.05
C GLN A 336 11.77 10.54 -7.95
N ALA A 337 12.05 11.48 -7.03
CA ALA A 337 11.33 12.73 -6.91
C ALA A 337 11.47 13.59 -8.19
N GLY A 338 12.68 13.64 -8.76
CA GLY A 338 12.97 14.34 -10.00
C GLY A 338 12.19 13.82 -11.21
N VAL A 339 12.00 12.50 -11.31
CA VAL A 339 11.20 11.88 -12.39
C VAL A 339 9.72 12.28 -12.30
N ALA A 340 9.15 12.33 -11.10
CA ALA A 340 7.76 12.73 -10.89
C ALA A 340 7.53 14.23 -11.11
N GLY A 341 8.54 15.06 -10.82
CA GLY A 341 8.47 16.51 -10.91
C GLY A 341 7.73 17.15 -9.73
N GLN A 342 7.90 18.45 -9.61
CA GLN A 342 7.45 19.23 -8.44
C GLN A 342 5.94 19.19 -8.18
N TRP A 343 5.12 19.01 -9.22
CA TRP A 343 3.65 19.04 -9.13
C TRP A 343 3.03 17.69 -8.77
N ILE A 344 3.74 16.61 -9.03
CA ILE A 344 3.26 15.23 -8.96
C ILE A 344 4.12 14.46 -7.96
N CYS A 345 4.12 14.91 -6.72
CA CYS A 345 4.80 14.24 -5.60
C CYS A 345 4.04 14.44 -4.29
N PHE A 346 4.29 13.57 -3.32
CA PHE A 346 3.64 13.62 -2.02
C PHE A 346 3.83 14.97 -1.33
N THR A 347 5.07 15.41 -1.13
CA THR A 347 5.41 16.66 -0.46
C THR A 347 4.82 17.88 -1.16
N GLY A 348 4.85 17.89 -2.50
CA GLY A 348 4.26 18.97 -3.30
C GLY A 348 2.75 19.15 -3.13
N ASN A 349 2.04 18.07 -2.76
CA ASN A 349 0.59 18.09 -2.57
C ASN A 349 0.15 18.31 -1.13
N ILE A 350 0.97 17.94 -0.12
CA ILE A 350 0.53 17.92 1.27
C ILE A 350 1.28 18.91 2.19
N CYS A 351 2.51 19.29 1.84
CA CYS A 351 3.31 20.17 2.67
C CYS A 351 2.98 21.66 2.41
N PRO A 352 2.43 22.40 3.37
CA PRO A 352 2.15 23.84 3.20
C PRO A 352 3.40 24.72 3.29
N GLU A 353 4.51 24.20 3.81
CA GLU A 353 5.75 24.94 4.06
C GLU A 353 6.70 24.94 2.85
N GLN A 354 6.37 24.27 1.75
CA GLN A 354 7.18 24.24 0.53
C GLN A 354 6.72 25.31 -0.51
N PHE A 355 7.60 25.71 -1.40
CA PHE A 355 7.34 26.72 -2.44
C PHE A 355 7.49 26.16 -3.87
N PHE A 356 7.57 24.86 -4.04
CA PHE A 356 7.76 24.22 -5.33
C PHE A 356 6.53 23.43 -5.84
N GLY A 357 5.59 23.02 -4.99
CA GLY A 357 4.47 22.17 -5.37
C GLY A 357 3.10 22.85 -5.36
N VAL A 358 2.07 22.06 -5.61
CA VAL A 358 0.68 22.52 -5.73
C VAL A 358 0.16 23.12 -4.43
N CYS A 359 0.53 22.54 -3.30
CA CYS A 359 -0.02 22.94 -1.98
C CYS A 359 0.14 24.43 -1.72
N ASN A 360 1.35 24.96 -1.80
CA ASN A 360 1.60 26.37 -1.54
C ASN A 360 1.41 27.26 -2.78
N SER A 361 2.00 26.87 -3.94
CA SER A 361 1.99 27.72 -5.14
C SER A 361 0.59 28.03 -5.68
N TYR A 362 -0.37 27.15 -5.44
CA TYR A 362 -1.77 27.32 -5.86
C TYR A 362 -2.75 27.39 -4.69
N ALA A 363 -2.25 27.57 -3.47
CA ALA A 363 -3.07 27.57 -2.27
C ALA A 363 -3.99 26.32 -2.16
N ALA A 364 -3.49 25.16 -2.61
CA ALA A 364 -4.19 23.89 -2.53
C ALA A 364 -3.94 23.18 -1.19
N PHE A 365 -4.07 23.92 -0.10
CA PHE A 365 -3.83 23.45 1.26
C PHE A 365 -4.79 22.35 1.66
N LYS A 366 -4.30 21.43 2.50
CA LYS A 366 -5.11 20.35 3.07
C LYS A 366 -5.51 20.71 4.49
N ALA A 367 -6.76 20.49 4.82
CA ALA A 367 -7.34 20.95 6.07
C ALA A 367 -8.07 19.82 6.82
N ILE A 368 -8.09 19.92 8.13
CA ILE A 368 -9.02 19.13 8.96
C ILE A 368 -10.42 19.77 8.92
N SER A 369 -11.49 18.96 9.07
CA SER A 369 -12.82 19.54 9.22
C SER A 369 -12.95 20.29 10.54
N LYS A 370 -13.73 21.37 10.54
CA LYS A 370 -14.07 22.12 11.75
C LYS A 370 -14.58 21.21 12.86
N LYS A 371 -15.47 20.28 12.53
CA LYS A 371 -16.05 19.32 13.48
C LYS A 371 -15.03 18.43 14.17
N LEU A 372 -14.01 17.95 13.43
CA LEU A 372 -12.92 17.16 14.02
C LEU A 372 -11.97 18.04 14.83
N PHE A 373 -11.62 19.21 14.32
CA PHE A 373 -10.75 20.15 15.02
C PHE A 373 -11.32 20.56 16.39
N GLU A 374 -12.63 20.83 16.48
CA GLU A 374 -13.32 21.20 17.72
C GLU A 374 -13.41 20.02 18.71
N LYS A 375 -13.28 18.77 18.26
CA LYS A 375 -13.24 17.60 19.14
C LYS A 375 -11.88 17.34 19.79
N ILE A 376 -10.81 17.95 19.25
CA ILE A 376 -9.48 17.81 19.86
C ILE A 376 -9.44 18.69 21.10
N PRO A 377 -9.16 18.13 22.29
CA PRO A 377 -9.03 18.92 23.52
C PRO A 377 -7.96 20.02 23.39
N ASP A 378 -8.17 21.16 24.05
CA ASP A 378 -7.20 22.27 23.98
C ASP A 378 -5.87 21.93 24.66
N GLU A 379 -5.89 21.00 25.62
CA GLU A 379 -4.71 20.47 26.31
C GLU A 379 -3.87 19.52 25.44
N ASP A 380 -4.46 19.00 24.37
CA ASP A 380 -3.73 18.14 23.44
C ASP A 380 -2.82 19.00 22.54
N TRP A 381 -1.53 18.98 22.82
CA TRP A 381 -0.54 19.73 22.05
C TRP A 381 -0.58 19.40 20.55
N ARG A 382 -1.08 18.21 20.14
CA ARG A 382 -1.23 17.83 18.73
C ARG A 382 -2.24 18.69 18.00
N LYS A 383 -3.15 19.39 18.70
CA LYS A 383 -4.09 20.34 18.12
C LYS A 383 -3.38 21.47 17.36
N THR A 384 -2.17 21.84 17.80
CA THR A 384 -1.34 22.86 17.12
C THR A 384 -0.72 22.36 15.81
N THR A 385 -0.98 21.12 15.40
CA THR A 385 -0.69 20.64 14.06
C THR A 385 -1.55 21.34 13.00
N TRP A 386 -2.71 21.85 13.38
CA TRP A 386 -3.63 22.58 12.52
C TRP A 386 -3.78 24.04 12.97
N ILE A 387 -3.85 24.95 11.99
CA ILE A 387 -3.99 26.37 12.28
C ILE A 387 -5.40 26.66 12.77
N ALA A 388 -5.53 27.20 13.97
CA ALA A 388 -6.82 27.58 14.54
C ALA A 388 -7.40 28.78 13.77
N PRO A 389 -8.75 28.90 13.66
CA PRO A 389 -9.41 29.98 12.93
C PRO A 389 -9.00 31.39 13.44
N GLU A 390 -8.89 31.53 14.75
CA GLU A 390 -8.51 32.79 15.39
C GLU A 390 -7.06 33.24 15.13
N ASP A 391 -6.19 32.32 14.66
CA ASP A 391 -4.78 32.55 14.38
C ASP A 391 -4.47 32.74 12.89
N ALA A 392 -5.41 32.40 12.02
CA ALA A 392 -5.26 32.55 10.58
C ALA A 392 -4.97 34.04 10.24
N GLY A 393 -4.00 34.29 9.38
CA GLY A 393 -3.54 35.64 9.04
C GLY A 393 -2.65 36.32 10.07
N LYS A 394 -2.31 35.65 11.18
CA LYS A 394 -1.40 36.15 12.22
C LYS A 394 -0.04 35.45 12.14
N ALA A 395 0.97 36.04 12.78
CA ALA A 395 2.26 35.38 12.96
C ALA A 395 2.13 34.14 13.86
N PRO A 396 2.96 33.09 13.65
CA PRO A 396 2.84 31.82 14.38
C PRO A 396 3.11 31.93 15.89
N GLY A 397 3.88 32.91 16.29
CA GLY A 397 4.33 33.10 17.67
C GLY A 397 5.11 31.86 18.16
N LYS A 398 4.85 31.48 19.42
CA LYS A 398 5.38 30.21 20.01
C LYS A 398 4.41 29.07 19.94
N LYS A 399 3.17 29.31 19.50
CA LYS A 399 2.10 28.27 19.44
C LYS A 399 2.35 27.28 18.33
N TYR A 400 2.73 27.75 17.15
CA TYR A 400 2.93 26.89 15.98
C TYR A 400 4.40 26.61 15.72
N ARG A 401 4.72 25.36 15.51
CA ARG A 401 6.06 24.88 15.20
C ARG A 401 6.24 24.87 13.67
N THR A 402 6.85 25.91 13.13
CA THR A 402 7.02 26.11 11.68
C THR A 402 8.40 26.64 11.33
N ILE A 403 8.86 26.34 10.11
CA ILE A 403 10.09 26.88 9.51
C ILE A 403 9.81 28.10 8.61
N LEU A 404 8.54 28.49 8.47
CA LEU A 404 8.14 29.67 7.71
C LEU A 404 8.47 30.96 8.47
N THR A 405 8.75 32.02 7.71
CA THR A 405 8.75 33.36 8.26
C THR A 405 7.34 33.81 8.67
N ASP A 406 7.22 34.84 9.51
CA ASP A 406 5.93 35.35 9.93
C ASP A 406 5.04 35.75 8.74
N GLU A 407 5.61 36.37 7.71
CA GLU A 407 4.86 36.81 6.52
C GLU A 407 4.44 35.64 5.61
N GLU A 408 5.20 34.59 5.58
CA GLU A 408 4.84 33.36 4.85
C GLU A 408 3.75 32.60 5.58
N PHE A 409 3.86 32.45 6.91
CA PHE A 409 2.87 31.76 7.73
C PHE A 409 1.50 32.45 7.70
N LYS A 410 1.41 33.76 7.70
CA LYS A 410 0.16 34.53 7.58
C LYS A 410 -0.68 34.18 6.34
N LYS A 411 -0.07 33.61 5.32
CA LYS A 411 -0.76 33.22 4.07
C LYS A 411 -1.45 31.88 4.16
N ILE A 412 -1.16 31.10 5.20
CA ILE A 412 -1.75 29.76 5.37
C ILE A 412 -3.13 29.92 6.02
N PRO A 413 -4.19 29.34 5.42
CA PRO A 413 -5.54 29.47 5.94
C PRO A 413 -5.77 28.61 7.18
N GLU A 414 -6.88 28.90 7.87
CA GLU A 414 -7.36 28.12 9.00
C GLU A 414 -7.52 26.63 8.70
N TYR A 415 -7.42 25.79 9.72
CA TYR A 415 -7.52 24.34 9.67
C TYR A 415 -6.45 23.63 8.83
N THR A 416 -5.53 24.36 8.19
CA THR A 416 -4.44 23.75 7.42
C THR A 416 -3.51 22.96 8.34
N GLY A 417 -3.20 21.73 7.93
CA GLY A 417 -2.24 20.89 8.64
C GLY A 417 -0.79 21.20 8.28
N ILE A 418 0.06 21.40 9.29
CA ILE A 418 1.51 21.62 9.13
C ILE A 418 2.34 20.41 9.61
N LYS A 419 1.78 19.21 9.47
CA LYS A 419 2.38 17.95 9.94
C LYS A 419 3.51 17.46 9.05
N PHE A 420 3.30 17.48 7.73
CA PHE A 420 4.26 17.00 6.76
C PHE A 420 5.15 18.13 6.25
N ARG A 421 6.46 17.91 6.20
CA ARG A 421 7.46 18.91 5.88
C ARG A 421 8.33 18.49 4.71
N CYS A 422 9.15 19.41 4.22
CA CYS A 422 10.17 19.12 3.23
C CYS A 422 11.33 18.33 3.85
N LYS A 423 11.96 17.48 3.04
CA LYS A 423 13.20 16.79 3.47
C LYS A 423 14.26 17.83 3.82
N ASN A 424 14.92 17.65 4.97
CA ASN A 424 15.95 18.54 5.50
C ASN A 424 15.50 20.01 5.64
N GLY A 425 14.19 20.29 5.68
CA GLY A 425 13.67 21.64 5.69
C GLY A 425 13.87 22.45 4.40
N GLU A 426 14.25 21.79 3.29
CA GLU A 426 14.46 22.46 2.01
C GLU A 426 13.14 22.83 1.34
N GLN A 427 12.80 24.11 1.36
CA GLN A 427 11.50 24.62 0.91
C GLN A 427 11.43 24.99 -0.57
N ARG A 428 12.56 25.17 -1.24
CA ARG A 428 12.64 25.77 -2.59
C ARG A 428 13.20 24.85 -3.65
N ASP A 429 14.24 24.08 -3.34
CA ASP A 429 14.77 23.04 -4.24
C ASP A 429 13.97 21.77 -4.12
N PHE A 430 13.10 21.50 -5.10
CA PHE A 430 12.26 20.32 -5.08
C PHE A 430 13.06 19.01 -5.20
N ASN A 431 14.24 19.01 -5.81
CA ASN A 431 15.05 17.80 -5.90
C ASN A 431 15.51 17.29 -4.52
N VAL A 432 15.61 18.20 -3.56
CA VAL A 432 15.93 17.89 -2.16
C VAL A 432 14.66 17.79 -1.34
N GLY A 433 13.87 18.86 -1.28
CA GLY A 433 12.70 18.98 -0.40
C GLY A 433 11.58 18.00 -0.69
N ALA A 434 11.40 17.59 -1.95
CA ALA A 434 10.39 16.62 -2.34
C ALA A 434 10.81 15.16 -2.08
N ALA A 435 12.09 14.87 -1.85
CA ALA A 435 12.61 13.54 -1.58
C ALA A 435 12.34 13.11 -0.12
N ALA A 436 11.14 13.38 0.36
CA ALA A 436 10.70 13.05 1.71
C ALA A 436 10.15 11.62 1.76
N ASP A 437 10.60 10.85 2.75
CA ASP A 437 10.07 9.53 3.03
C ASP A 437 8.63 9.65 3.56
N TYR A 438 7.85 8.57 3.51
CA TYR A 438 6.52 8.58 4.10
C TYR A 438 6.20 7.29 4.85
N PRO A 439 5.37 7.37 5.93
CA PRO A 439 5.04 6.22 6.74
C PRO A 439 4.02 5.30 6.06
N LEU A 440 4.26 3.99 6.12
CA LEU A 440 3.31 2.94 5.75
C LEU A 440 2.65 2.32 6.99
N MET A 441 3.38 2.27 8.10
CA MET A 441 2.91 1.74 9.37
C MET A 441 3.64 2.42 10.53
N ARG A 442 2.89 2.86 11.53
CA ARG A 442 3.40 3.50 12.73
C ARG A 442 2.94 2.78 13.97
N ILE A 443 3.74 2.89 15.05
CA ILE A 443 3.44 2.19 16.30
C ILE A 443 2.15 2.68 16.96
N GLU A 444 1.80 3.96 16.81
CA GLU A 444 0.56 4.52 17.39
C GLU A 444 -0.69 3.83 16.81
N GLU A 445 -0.64 3.40 15.55
CA GLU A 445 -1.71 2.62 14.95
C GLU A 445 -1.91 1.28 15.69
N MET A 446 -0.82 0.64 16.09
CA MET A 446 -0.90 -0.64 16.79
C MET A 446 -1.52 -0.49 18.17
N TYR A 447 -1.20 0.57 18.91
CA TYR A 447 -1.88 0.88 20.17
C TYR A 447 -3.38 1.12 19.97
N LEU A 448 -3.77 1.82 18.89
CA LEU A 448 -5.18 2.07 18.59
C LEU A 448 -5.91 0.78 18.18
N ILE A 449 -5.31 -0.06 17.34
CA ILE A 449 -5.88 -1.36 16.97
C ILE A 449 -6.06 -2.24 18.20
N GLU A 450 -5.06 -2.31 19.06
CA GLU A 450 -5.15 -3.11 20.29
C GLU A 450 -6.29 -2.62 21.19
N ALA A 451 -6.38 -1.30 21.43
CA ALA A 451 -7.41 -0.71 22.26
C ALA A 451 -8.83 -0.99 21.71
N GLU A 452 -9.04 -0.74 20.40
CA GLU A 452 -10.30 -1.03 19.73
C GLU A 452 -10.66 -2.51 19.78
N ALA A 453 -9.72 -3.36 19.40
CA ALA A 453 -9.93 -4.80 19.34
C ALA A 453 -10.22 -5.42 20.73
N LEU A 454 -9.56 -4.95 21.79
CA LEU A 454 -9.85 -5.39 23.16
C LEU A 454 -11.24 -4.92 23.61
N ALA A 455 -11.61 -3.68 23.32
CA ALA A 455 -12.95 -3.18 23.62
C ALA A 455 -14.03 -4.02 22.93
N MET A 456 -13.84 -4.36 21.65
CA MET A 456 -14.80 -5.15 20.87
C MET A 456 -14.83 -6.64 21.25
N SER A 457 -13.73 -7.20 21.72
CA SER A 457 -13.66 -8.62 22.12
C SER A 457 -14.14 -8.88 23.55
N GLN A 458 -13.83 -7.98 24.48
CA GLN A 458 -14.06 -8.19 25.91
C GLN A 458 -15.23 -7.38 26.49
N GLY A 459 -15.79 -6.41 25.73
CA GLY A 459 -16.78 -5.47 26.26
C GLY A 459 -16.11 -4.44 27.20
N ASP A 460 -16.83 -3.49 27.71
CA ASP A 460 -16.52 -2.29 28.53
C ASP A 460 -15.14 -2.09 29.21
N THR A 461 -14.08 -2.72 28.74
CA THR A 461 -12.74 -2.63 29.35
C THR A 461 -11.87 -1.51 28.78
N VAL A 462 -12.43 -0.57 28.01
CA VAL A 462 -11.71 0.59 27.44
C VAL A 462 -11.02 1.43 28.53
N GLN A 463 -11.51 1.39 29.77
CA GLN A 463 -10.93 2.15 30.90
C GLN A 463 -9.51 1.73 31.33
N ASN A 464 -8.99 0.63 30.83
CA ASN A 464 -7.69 0.10 31.24
C ASN A 464 -6.55 0.42 30.24
N PHE A 465 -6.81 1.16 29.18
CA PHE A 465 -5.86 1.38 28.08
C PHE A 465 -5.56 2.88 27.77
N VAL A 466 -5.98 3.78 28.65
CA VAL A 466 -5.64 5.21 28.59
C VAL A 466 -4.52 5.53 29.57
#